data_556ff3260a1e07fcbd5e57dbd54614e5
#
_entry.id   556ff3260a1e07fcbd5e57dbd54614e5
#
_cell.length_a   1.000
_cell.length_b   1.000
_cell.length_c   1.000
_cell.angle_alpha   90.00
_cell.angle_beta   90.00
_cell.angle_gamma   90.00
#
_symmetry.space_group_name_H-M   'P 1'
#
loop_
_entity.id
_entity.type
_entity.pdbx_description
1 polymer ?
#
loop_
_entity_poly.entity_id
_entity_poly.type
_entity_poly.pdbx_seq_one_letter_code
_entity_poly.pdbx_strand_id
1 'polypeptide(L)'
;MNLIITGSIAYDYLMTFPGRFAEHILPDQICRISLSFLVDEMRRQRGGCAANIAYNLALLGERPRLMGTVGQDFADYRAWLEAHGVDTSLTREEADLFTASFFVNTDLDGNQIASFYTGAMA
;
A
#
# COMPACT_ATOMS: atom_id res chain seq x y z
N MET A 1 -22.95 -16.96 4.42
CA MET A 1 -23.00 -15.79 5.34
C MET A 1 -22.73 -14.53 4.53
N ASN A 2 -23.47 -13.46 4.78
CA ASN A 2 -23.24 -12.17 4.12
C ASN A 2 -22.27 -11.35 4.95
N LEU A 3 -21.01 -11.29 4.51
CA LEU A 3 -19.97 -10.53 5.16
C LEU A 3 -19.62 -9.30 4.34
N ILE A 4 -19.61 -8.15 4.95
CA ILE A 4 -19.09 -6.91 4.38
C ILE A 4 -17.87 -6.51 5.20
N ILE A 5 -16.74 -6.36 4.55
CA ILE A 5 -15.50 -5.92 5.16
C ILE A 5 -15.22 -4.50 4.68
N THR A 6 -15.10 -3.59 5.61
CA THR A 6 -14.82 -2.19 5.29
C THR A 6 -13.58 -1.70 6.02
N GLY A 7 -12.83 -0.82 5.38
CA GLY A 7 -11.61 -0.25 5.92
C GLY A 7 -10.61 0.05 4.80
N SER A 8 -9.34 0.08 5.17
CA SER A 8 -8.29 0.47 4.24
C SER A 8 -8.05 -0.56 3.13
N ILE A 9 -7.85 -0.03 1.93
CA ILE A 9 -7.38 -0.75 0.74
C ILE A 9 -6.20 0.06 0.23
N ALA A 10 -5.03 -0.55 0.13
CA ALA A 10 -3.81 0.19 -0.17
C ALA A 10 -2.79 -0.66 -0.94
N TYR A 11 -1.82 0.03 -1.51
CA TYR A 11 -0.58 -0.58 -2.00
C TYR A 11 0.57 -0.20 -1.08
N ASP A 12 1.48 -1.15 -0.88
CA ASP A 12 2.74 -0.93 -0.18
C ASP A 12 3.88 -0.98 -1.19
N TYR A 13 4.66 0.10 -1.27
CA TYR A 13 5.84 0.21 -2.10
C TYR A 13 7.07 0.11 -1.19
N LEU A 14 7.73 -1.04 -1.24
CA LEU A 14 8.85 -1.37 -0.38
C LEU A 14 10.15 -1.23 -1.16
N MET A 15 11.03 -0.34 -0.71
CA MET A 15 12.31 -0.07 -1.34
C MET A 15 13.45 -0.43 -0.41
N THR A 16 14.56 -0.87 -0.97
CA THR A 16 15.77 -1.18 -0.23
C THR A 16 16.90 -0.27 -0.69
N PHE A 17 17.47 0.47 0.25
CA PHE A 17 18.63 1.31 0.02
C PHE A 17 19.89 0.55 0.44
N PRO A 18 20.86 0.33 -0.48
CA PRO A 18 22.09 -0.43 -0.19
C PRO A 18 23.15 0.42 0.52
N GLY A 19 22.76 1.17 1.49
CA GLY A 19 23.61 2.05 2.28
C GLY A 19 22.99 2.36 3.64
N ARG A 20 23.48 3.40 4.29
CA ARG A 20 22.97 3.85 5.59
C ARG A 20 22.51 5.30 5.49
N PHE A 21 21.27 5.57 5.89
CA PHE A 21 20.73 6.92 5.88
C PHE A 21 21.56 7.89 6.74
N ALA A 22 22.06 7.38 7.87
CA ALA A 22 22.87 8.18 8.79
C ALA A 22 24.13 8.77 8.16
N GLU A 23 24.67 8.13 7.13
CA GLU A 23 25.84 8.63 6.40
C GLU A 23 25.51 9.75 5.43
N HIS A 24 24.23 9.92 5.08
CA HIS A 24 23.76 10.92 4.11
C HIS A 24 23.05 12.11 4.77
N ILE A 25 22.58 11.96 6.01
CA ILE A 25 21.90 13.00 6.76
C ILE A 25 22.92 13.72 7.64
N LEU A 26 23.26 14.96 7.25
CA LEU A 26 24.23 15.76 7.99
C LEU A 26 23.53 16.58 9.08
N PRO A 27 23.85 16.37 10.38
CA PRO A 27 23.12 17.03 11.47
C PRO A 27 23.17 18.55 11.44
N ASP A 28 24.25 19.14 10.92
CA ASP A 28 24.43 20.59 10.81
C ASP A 28 23.69 21.22 9.63
N GLN A 29 23.10 20.40 8.73
CA GLN A 29 22.33 20.83 7.56
C GLN A 29 20.85 20.43 7.63
N ILE A 30 20.36 20.06 8.80
CA ILE A 30 18.98 19.57 8.99
C ILE A 30 17.93 20.64 8.65
N CYS A 31 18.25 21.92 8.77
CA CYS A 31 17.30 23.00 8.46
C CYS A 31 16.99 23.13 6.96
N ARG A 32 17.78 22.50 6.09
CA ARG A 32 17.56 22.45 4.63
C ARG A 32 17.94 21.08 4.12
N ILE A 33 16.99 20.15 4.13
CA ILE A 33 17.23 18.78 3.68
C ILE A 33 16.74 18.63 2.24
N SER A 34 17.65 18.21 1.36
CA SER A 34 17.33 17.74 0.02
C SER A 34 18.16 16.47 -0.19
N LEU A 35 17.48 15.32 -0.14
CA LEU A 35 18.14 14.03 -0.20
C LEU A 35 17.52 13.19 -1.31
N SER A 36 18.38 12.45 -2.02
CA SER A 36 17.98 11.42 -2.97
C SER A 36 18.73 10.14 -2.63
N PHE A 37 18.00 9.04 -2.60
CA PHE A 37 18.58 7.73 -2.37
C PHE A 37 18.37 6.86 -3.60
N LEU A 38 19.47 6.34 -4.15
CA LEU A 38 19.39 5.36 -5.23
C LEU A 38 19.12 3.99 -4.61
N VAL A 39 17.92 3.48 -4.83
CA VAL A 39 17.52 2.18 -4.33
C VAL A 39 17.79 1.11 -5.39
N ASP A 40 18.12 -0.09 -4.97
CA ASP A 40 18.43 -1.20 -5.85
C ASP A 40 17.30 -2.23 -5.96
N GLU A 41 16.29 -2.12 -5.11
CA GLU A 41 15.14 -3.00 -5.14
C GLU A 41 13.87 -2.23 -4.78
N MET A 42 12.80 -2.49 -5.51
CA MET A 42 11.46 -2.01 -5.17
C MET A 42 10.45 -3.14 -5.40
N ARG A 43 9.59 -3.36 -4.42
CA ARG A 43 8.46 -4.29 -4.53
C ARG A 43 7.17 -3.56 -4.24
N ARG A 44 6.17 -3.80 -5.05
CA ARG A 44 4.80 -3.35 -4.77
C ARG A 44 4.01 -4.53 -4.24
N GLN A 45 3.43 -4.37 -3.06
CA GLN A 45 2.59 -5.38 -2.42
C GLN A 45 1.17 -4.87 -2.26
N ARG A 46 0.23 -5.80 -2.31
CA ARG A 46 -1.16 -5.52 -2.01
C ARG A 46 -1.32 -5.41 -0.50
N GLY A 47 -1.94 -4.34 -0.04
CA GLY A 47 -2.08 -4.03 1.39
C GLY A 47 -3.45 -3.47 1.72
N GLY A 48 -3.54 -2.93 2.92
CA GLY A 48 -4.79 -2.43 3.50
C GLY A 48 -5.48 -3.49 4.34
N CYS A 49 -5.88 -3.09 5.55
CA CYS A 49 -6.47 -4.05 6.51
C CYS A 49 -7.73 -4.71 5.98
N ALA A 50 -8.64 -3.95 5.37
CA ALA A 50 -9.89 -4.51 4.88
C ALA A 50 -9.65 -5.51 3.73
N ALA A 51 -8.80 -5.16 2.79
CA ALA A 51 -8.47 -6.04 1.68
C ALA A 51 -7.79 -7.33 2.15
N ASN A 52 -6.87 -7.23 3.12
CA ASN A 52 -6.20 -8.40 3.69
C ASN A 52 -7.19 -9.30 4.44
N ILE A 53 -8.11 -8.75 5.20
CA ILE A 53 -9.15 -9.52 5.90
C ILE A 53 -10.06 -10.22 4.90
N ALA A 54 -10.52 -9.50 3.87
CA ALA A 54 -11.38 -10.08 2.83
C ALA A 54 -10.67 -11.23 2.11
N TYR A 55 -9.42 -11.05 1.74
CA TYR A 55 -8.63 -12.09 1.11
C TYR A 55 -8.50 -13.34 1.99
N ASN A 56 -8.19 -13.17 3.27
CA ASN A 56 -8.06 -14.30 4.19
C ASN A 56 -9.38 -15.03 4.40
N LEU A 57 -10.50 -14.31 4.47
CA LEU A 57 -11.83 -14.92 4.54
C LEU A 57 -12.14 -15.74 3.28
N ALA A 58 -11.75 -15.23 2.11
CA ALA A 58 -11.93 -15.96 0.86
C ALA A 58 -11.09 -17.24 0.83
N LEU A 59 -9.88 -17.23 1.37
CA LEU A 59 -9.07 -18.43 1.52
C LEU A 59 -9.71 -19.48 2.44
N LEU A 60 -10.53 -19.02 3.40
CA LEU A 60 -11.27 -19.92 4.30
C LEU A 60 -12.60 -20.39 3.72
N GLY A 61 -12.90 -20.07 2.48
CA GLY A 61 -14.09 -20.54 1.78
C GLY A 61 -15.29 -19.60 1.83
N GLU A 62 -15.15 -18.42 2.43
CA GLU A 62 -16.19 -17.40 2.42
C GLU A 62 -16.18 -16.57 1.13
N ARG A 63 -17.24 -15.82 0.89
CA ARG A 63 -17.33 -14.84 -0.21
C ARG A 63 -17.62 -13.45 0.35
N PRO A 64 -16.63 -12.82 0.97
CA PRO A 64 -16.83 -11.49 1.55
C PRO A 64 -16.98 -10.44 0.46
N ARG A 65 -17.75 -9.40 0.77
CA ARG A 65 -17.83 -8.19 -0.04
C ARG A 65 -16.92 -7.13 0.55
N LEU A 66 -16.00 -6.62 -0.26
CA LEU A 66 -15.08 -5.57 0.14
C LEU A 66 -15.69 -4.20 -0.16
N MET A 67 -15.91 -3.40 0.88
CA MET A 67 -16.45 -2.05 0.78
C MET A 67 -15.35 -1.04 1.10
N GLY A 68 -15.07 -0.18 0.15
CA GLY A 68 -14.07 0.87 0.31
C GLY A 68 -13.89 1.65 -0.96
N THR A 69 -12.95 2.60 -0.93
CA THR A 69 -12.63 3.44 -2.07
C THR A 69 -11.21 3.17 -2.54
N VAL A 70 -11.04 3.15 -3.85
CA VAL A 70 -9.77 2.90 -4.53
C VAL A 70 -9.60 3.93 -5.64
N GLY A 71 -8.40 4.00 -6.19
CA GLY A 71 -8.10 4.93 -7.27
C GLY A 71 -8.01 4.25 -8.63
N GLN A 72 -7.52 5.03 -9.60
CA GLN A 72 -7.40 4.62 -11.00
C GLN A 72 -6.42 3.46 -11.24
N ASP A 73 -5.59 3.14 -10.27
CA ASP A 73 -4.54 2.12 -10.36
C ASP A 73 -4.97 0.76 -9.79
N PHE A 74 -6.28 0.55 -9.55
CA PHE A 74 -6.77 -0.63 -8.82
C PHE A 74 -7.10 -1.83 -9.70
N ALA A 75 -7.10 -1.72 -11.00
CA ALA A 75 -7.61 -2.77 -11.89
C ALA A 75 -6.97 -4.14 -11.64
N ASP A 76 -5.65 -4.22 -11.52
CA ASP A 76 -4.94 -5.47 -11.27
C ASP A 76 -5.26 -6.06 -9.89
N TYR A 77 -5.35 -5.20 -8.88
CA TYR A 77 -5.70 -5.63 -7.53
C TYR A 77 -7.15 -6.17 -7.49
N ARG A 78 -8.07 -5.49 -8.13
CA ARG A 78 -9.47 -5.92 -8.25
C ARG A 78 -9.56 -7.31 -8.89
N ALA A 79 -8.89 -7.49 -10.01
CA ALA A 79 -8.89 -8.77 -10.72
C ALA A 79 -8.33 -9.89 -9.86
N TRP A 80 -7.27 -9.62 -9.11
CA TRP A 80 -6.66 -10.59 -8.20
C TRP A 80 -7.61 -10.96 -7.04
N LEU A 81 -8.28 -9.99 -6.44
CA LEU A 81 -9.25 -10.23 -5.38
C LEU A 81 -10.44 -11.06 -5.88
N GLU A 82 -10.99 -10.72 -7.03
CA GLU A 82 -12.11 -11.42 -7.63
C GLU A 82 -11.74 -12.87 -7.99
N ALA A 83 -10.52 -13.08 -8.50
CA ALA A 83 -10.02 -14.42 -8.80
C ALA A 83 -9.89 -15.30 -7.55
N HIS A 84 -9.76 -14.71 -6.37
CA HIS A 84 -9.67 -15.42 -5.10
C HIS A 84 -11.00 -15.49 -4.33
N GLY A 85 -12.09 -15.02 -4.92
CA GLY A 85 -13.43 -15.17 -4.34
C GLY A 85 -13.92 -13.97 -3.54
N VAL A 86 -13.24 -12.83 -3.59
CA VAL A 86 -13.71 -11.59 -2.97
C VAL A 86 -14.64 -10.86 -3.94
N ASP A 87 -15.80 -10.43 -3.46
CA ASP A 87 -16.73 -9.62 -4.21
C ASP A 87 -16.37 -8.15 -4.06
N THR A 88 -15.99 -7.49 -5.15
CA THR A 88 -15.59 -6.08 -5.19
C THR A 88 -16.69 -5.15 -5.68
N SER A 89 -17.94 -5.60 -5.73
CA SER A 89 -19.07 -4.78 -6.21
C SER A 89 -19.32 -3.52 -5.34
N LEU A 90 -18.89 -3.54 -4.08
CA LEU A 90 -18.98 -2.41 -3.16
C LEU A 90 -17.68 -1.59 -3.09
N THR A 91 -16.69 -1.92 -3.90
CA THR A 91 -15.43 -1.19 -3.98
C THR A 91 -15.54 -0.12 -5.07
N ARG A 92 -15.61 1.15 -4.63
CA ARG A 92 -15.82 2.28 -5.51
C ARG A 92 -14.48 2.84 -6.01
N GLU A 93 -14.39 3.09 -7.31
CA GLU A 93 -13.21 3.72 -7.92
C GLU A 93 -13.41 5.23 -8.04
N GLU A 94 -12.40 5.99 -7.59
CA GLU A 94 -12.27 7.43 -7.82
C GLU A 94 -11.24 7.64 -8.94
N ALA A 95 -11.72 8.03 -10.12
CA ALA A 95 -10.92 8.10 -11.35
C ALA A 95 -9.79 9.15 -11.31
N ASP A 96 -9.93 10.17 -10.49
CA ASP A 96 -8.98 11.27 -10.39
C ASP A 96 -7.93 11.08 -9.30
N LEU A 97 -7.98 9.97 -8.56
CA LEU A 97 -7.10 9.69 -7.44
C LEU A 97 -6.37 8.37 -7.67
N PHE A 98 -5.28 8.18 -6.95
CA PHE A 98 -4.66 6.87 -6.78
C PHE A 98 -5.20 6.19 -5.53
N THR A 99 -5.13 4.87 -5.50
CA THR A 99 -5.36 4.08 -4.29
C THR A 99 -4.36 4.52 -3.21
N ALA A 100 -4.78 4.46 -1.96
CA ALA A 100 -3.88 4.73 -0.83
C ALA A 100 -2.56 3.99 -1.01
N SER A 101 -1.46 4.68 -0.78
CA SER A 101 -0.12 4.16 -1.07
C SER A 101 0.85 4.46 0.05
N PHE A 102 1.52 3.43 0.53
CA PHE A 102 2.56 3.53 1.53
C PHE A 102 3.91 3.29 0.87
N PHE A 103 4.79 4.28 0.96
CA PHE A 103 6.14 4.21 0.41
C PHE A 103 7.12 4.13 1.56
N VAL A 104 7.93 3.08 1.60
CA VAL A 104 8.95 2.94 2.64
C VAL A 104 10.28 2.56 2.01
N ASN A 105 11.32 3.27 2.42
CA ASN A 105 12.70 2.99 2.07
C ASN A 105 13.43 2.51 3.32
N THR A 106 14.01 1.33 3.26
CA THR A 106 14.71 0.69 4.38
C THR A 106 16.20 0.60 4.05
N ASP A 107 17.06 1.04 4.96
CA ASP A 107 18.51 0.98 4.79
C ASP A 107 19.13 -0.29 5.39
N LEU A 108 20.47 -0.40 5.35
CA LEU A 108 21.20 -1.57 5.84
C LEU A 108 21.07 -1.78 7.36
N ASP A 109 20.81 -0.73 8.11
CA ASP A 109 20.64 -0.79 9.56
C ASP A 109 19.20 -1.04 9.99
N GLY A 110 18.28 -1.21 9.03
CA GLY A 110 16.86 -1.38 9.31
C GLY A 110 16.13 -0.07 9.60
N ASN A 111 16.77 1.08 9.42
CA ASN A 111 16.11 2.39 9.52
C ASN A 111 15.17 2.60 8.34
N GLN A 112 14.04 3.24 8.59
CA GLN A 112 13.01 3.44 7.59
C GLN A 112 12.67 4.92 7.45
N ILE A 113 12.54 5.35 6.20
CA ILE A 113 11.97 6.65 5.83
C ILE A 113 10.72 6.35 5.02
N ALA A 114 9.58 6.79 5.50
CA ALA A 114 8.30 6.44 4.91
C ALA A 114 7.44 7.66 4.60
N SER A 115 6.59 7.51 3.58
CA SER A 115 5.56 8.49 3.23
C SER A 115 4.27 7.75 2.96
N PHE A 116 3.17 8.29 3.46
CA PHE A 116 1.84 7.72 3.24
C PHE A 116 0.95 8.71 2.48
N TYR A 117 0.44 8.25 1.36
CA TYR A 117 -0.55 8.97 0.55
C TYR A 117 -1.92 8.32 0.78
N THR A 118 -2.83 9.06 1.38
CA THR A 118 -4.17 8.53 1.68
C THR A 118 -5.01 8.32 0.42
N GLY A 119 -4.84 9.17 -0.58
CA GLY A 119 -5.51 9.03 -1.88
C GLY A 119 -7.01 8.87 -1.76
N ALA A 120 -7.53 7.85 -2.44
CA ALA A 120 -8.95 7.56 -2.48
C ALA A 120 -9.53 7.09 -1.12
N MET A 121 -8.67 6.82 -0.13
CA MET A 121 -9.12 6.44 1.21
C MET A 121 -9.55 7.63 2.06
N ALA A 122 -9.13 8.85 1.71
CA ALA A 122 -9.37 10.07 2.48
C ALA A 122 -10.84 10.51 2.45
#